data_c0c55dc57e8c1e714bda48b9bed8e417
#
_entry.id   c0c55dc57e8c1e714bda48b9bed8e417
#
_cell.length_a   1.000
_cell.length_b   1.000
_cell.length_c   1.000
_cell.angle_alpha   90.00
_cell.angle_beta   90.00
_cell.angle_gamma   90.00
#
_symmetry.space_group_name_H-M   'P 1'
#
loop_
_entity.id
_entity.type
_entity.pdbx_description
1 polymer ?
#
loop_
_entity_poly.entity_id
_entity_poly.type
_entity_poly.pdbx_seq_one_letter_code
_entity_poly.pdbx_strand_id
1 'polypeptide(L)'
;SGGAALSLGYDGAPSGAWGYAAEQSLGKDTPSGHWEIAGLPVTFEWGFFPNTQPCFPGELIDQLIARCDLPGILGNKHASGTEIIAELGAEHIRTGKPICYTSADSVFQIAAHEEHFGLQRLYDLCTMAKQEVDALNIARVIARPFLGEDAATFKRTANRKDLTTPPPGETLLDRLLADGGEVVSVGKIGDIFGHRGISRTLKAADNMALFDVLLQQAEEASEHSLIFTNFVDFDMLYGHRRDVAGYAHALQAFDARLPEFLSRLRPGDLALITADHGCDPTFRGTDHTREHVPVLFFGPGVGGQALGGRNSFADMGQTIAAHLGLAPLAHGEACL
;
A
#
# COMPACT_ATOMS: atom_id res chain seq x y z
N SER A 1 14.17 28.45 8.67
CA SER A 1 15.16 27.87 9.60
C SER A 1 16.06 26.96 8.79
N GLY A 2 17.30 27.40 8.53
CA GLY A 2 18.29 26.66 7.77
C GLY A 2 18.71 25.39 8.52
N GLY A 3 18.21 24.24 8.09
CA GLY A 3 18.79 22.99 8.44
C GLY A 3 20.19 22.91 7.83
N ALA A 4 21.21 22.69 8.64
CA ALA A 4 22.53 22.41 8.16
C ALA A 4 22.44 21.17 7.27
N ALA A 5 22.76 21.28 5.98
CA ALA A 5 22.96 20.16 5.11
C ALA A 5 24.09 19.32 5.73
N LEU A 6 23.75 18.13 6.23
CA LEU A 6 24.76 17.13 6.58
C LEU A 6 25.45 16.77 5.27
N SER A 7 26.68 17.27 5.10
CA SER A 7 27.53 16.80 4.02
C SER A 7 27.85 15.33 4.26
N LEU A 8 27.24 14.46 3.46
CA LEU A 8 27.53 13.01 3.49
C LEU A 8 28.85 12.68 2.79
N GLY A 9 29.72 13.69 2.60
CA GLY A 9 31.04 13.50 2.03
C GLY A 9 31.07 13.27 0.51
N TYR A 10 29.97 13.57 -0.19
CA TYR A 10 29.90 13.54 -1.64
C TYR A 10 30.14 14.94 -2.20
N ASP A 11 31.28 15.15 -2.83
CA ASP A 11 31.69 16.43 -3.45
C ASP A 11 31.35 16.50 -4.95
N GLY A 12 30.70 15.50 -5.51
CA GLY A 12 30.32 15.44 -6.92
C GLY A 12 29.06 16.23 -7.24
N ALA A 13 28.94 16.67 -8.49
CA ALA A 13 27.68 17.24 -8.98
C ALA A 13 26.59 16.12 -9.05
N PRO A 14 25.33 16.41 -8.64
CA PRO A 14 24.24 15.45 -8.79
C PRO A 14 24.08 15.04 -10.26
N SER A 15 23.91 13.73 -10.51
CA SER A 15 23.73 13.19 -11.85
C SER A 15 22.24 13.06 -12.24
N GLY A 16 21.32 13.30 -11.32
CA GLY A 16 19.87 13.24 -11.53
C GLY A 16 19.15 14.49 -11.00
N ALA A 17 17.89 14.61 -11.31
CA ALA A 17 17.04 15.68 -10.80
C ALA A 17 16.53 15.32 -9.40
N TRP A 18 16.54 16.28 -8.47
CA TRP A 18 16.24 16.05 -7.07
C TRP A 18 15.41 17.15 -6.44
N GLY A 19 14.52 16.74 -5.57
CA GLY A 19 13.64 17.64 -4.82
C GLY A 19 12.90 16.90 -3.72
N TYR A 20 11.81 17.48 -3.28
CA TYR A 20 10.92 16.87 -2.28
C TYR A 20 9.47 17.29 -2.58
N ALA A 21 8.50 16.48 -2.13
CA ALA A 21 7.09 16.73 -2.33
C ALA A 21 6.30 16.66 -1.02
N ALA A 22 5.26 17.50 -0.92
CA ALA A 22 4.25 17.43 0.11
C ALA A 22 3.05 16.63 -0.39
N GLU A 23 2.48 15.78 0.46
CA GLU A 23 1.26 15.04 0.17
C GLU A 23 0.04 15.96 0.29
N GLN A 24 -0.83 15.99 -0.72
CA GLN A 24 -2.11 16.70 -0.70
C GLN A 24 -3.26 15.84 -0.18
N SER A 25 -3.16 14.53 -0.31
CA SER A 25 -4.17 13.61 0.21
C SER A 25 -4.43 13.85 1.69
N LEU A 26 -5.68 13.75 2.13
CA LEU A 26 -6.05 13.94 3.53
C LEU A 26 -5.52 12.81 4.42
N GLY A 27 -5.46 11.59 3.89
CA GLY A 27 -4.81 10.46 4.54
C GLY A 27 -3.29 10.56 4.50
N LYS A 28 -2.62 9.79 5.35
CA LYS A 28 -1.18 9.51 5.34
C LYS A 28 -0.96 7.99 5.31
N ASP A 29 -1.85 7.31 4.65
CA ASP A 29 -1.88 5.86 4.51
C ASP A 29 -1.33 5.45 3.14
N THR A 30 -0.90 4.22 3.04
CA THR A 30 -0.31 3.65 1.84
C THR A 30 -1.17 3.83 0.57
N PRO A 31 -2.49 3.55 0.57
CA PRO A 31 -3.32 3.84 -0.61
C PRO A 31 -3.33 5.32 -1.01
N SER A 32 -3.52 6.24 -0.06
CA SER A 32 -3.59 7.68 -0.34
C SER A 32 -2.32 8.18 -1.02
N GLY A 33 -1.15 7.85 -0.49
CA GLY A 33 0.13 8.27 -1.08
C GLY A 33 0.39 7.65 -2.45
N HIS A 34 0.15 6.35 -2.61
CA HIS A 34 0.36 5.68 -3.91
C HIS A 34 -0.58 6.18 -5.01
N TRP A 35 -1.85 6.42 -4.67
CA TRP A 35 -2.80 6.96 -5.65
C TRP A 35 -2.44 8.39 -6.04
N GLU A 36 -1.97 9.20 -5.08
CA GLU A 36 -1.50 10.54 -5.40
C GLU A 36 -0.23 10.52 -6.26
N ILE A 37 0.73 9.64 -5.99
CA ILE A 37 1.88 9.42 -6.89
C ILE A 37 1.41 9.05 -8.30
N ALA A 38 0.32 8.29 -8.42
CA ALA A 38 -0.27 7.94 -9.71
C ALA A 38 -1.21 9.01 -10.29
N GLY A 39 -1.18 10.24 -9.76
CA GLY A 39 -1.92 11.39 -10.28
C GLY A 39 -3.34 11.55 -9.73
N LEU A 40 -3.69 10.85 -8.65
CA LEU A 40 -5.04 10.90 -8.05
C LEU A 40 -4.96 11.21 -6.54
N PRO A 41 -4.89 12.50 -6.12
CA PRO A 41 -4.98 12.88 -4.72
C PRO A 41 -6.31 12.44 -4.08
N VAL A 42 -6.23 11.92 -2.85
CA VAL A 42 -7.40 11.47 -2.08
C VAL A 42 -7.92 12.65 -1.25
N THR A 43 -9.01 13.25 -1.71
CA THR A 43 -9.61 14.46 -1.10
C THR A 43 -10.78 14.15 -0.15
N PHE A 44 -11.04 12.88 0.10
CA PHE A 44 -12.03 12.42 1.08
C PHE A 44 -11.34 11.75 2.27
N GLU A 45 -12.00 11.76 3.41
CA GLU A 45 -11.54 11.05 4.59
C GLU A 45 -12.00 9.59 4.56
N TRP A 46 -11.10 8.68 4.91
CA TRP A 46 -11.49 7.29 5.17
C TRP A 46 -12.41 7.23 6.38
N GLY A 47 -13.38 6.33 6.33
CA GLY A 47 -14.22 6.01 7.45
C GLY A 47 -13.48 5.14 8.49
N PHE A 48 -13.81 5.31 9.75
CA PHE A 48 -13.29 4.51 10.84
C PHE A 48 -14.43 4.08 11.75
N PHE A 49 -14.37 2.86 12.23
CA PHE A 49 -15.31 2.42 13.23
C PHE A 49 -14.92 2.95 14.62
N PRO A 50 -15.88 3.43 15.42
CA PRO A 50 -15.58 3.98 16.74
C PRO A 50 -15.03 2.90 17.68
N ASN A 51 -14.18 3.29 18.63
CA ASN A 51 -13.68 2.37 19.65
C ASN A 51 -14.71 2.18 20.78
N THR A 52 -15.84 1.60 20.39
CA THR A 52 -16.98 1.23 21.27
C THR A 52 -17.31 -0.25 21.10
N GLN A 53 -18.18 -0.77 21.93
CA GLN A 53 -18.75 -2.12 21.80
C GLN A 53 -20.27 -2.06 22.02
N PRO A 54 -21.07 -2.26 20.95
CA PRO A 54 -20.70 -2.58 19.57
C PRO A 54 -20.00 -1.41 18.85
N CYS A 55 -19.09 -1.70 17.90
CA CYS A 55 -18.42 -0.69 17.09
C CYS A 55 -19.00 -0.54 15.69
N PHE A 56 -19.68 -1.55 15.16
CA PHE A 56 -20.28 -1.50 13.83
C PHE A 56 -21.73 -0.98 13.88
N PRO A 57 -22.15 -0.20 12.86
CA PRO A 57 -23.55 0.19 12.72
C PRO A 57 -24.47 -1.04 12.70
N GLY A 58 -25.59 -0.98 13.43
CA GLY A 58 -26.54 -2.09 13.49
C GLY A 58 -27.07 -2.47 12.11
N GLU A 59 -27.39 -1.49 11.28
CA GLU A 59 -27.86 -1.71 9.90
C GLU A 59 -26.86 -2.51 9.04
N LEU A 60 -25.55 -2.21 9.13
CA LEU A 60 -24.51 -2.98 8.45
C LEU A 60 -24.55 -4.46 8.85
N ILE A 61 -24.66 -4.72 10.15
CA ILE A 61 -24.67 -6.10 10.67
C ILE A 61 -25.95 -6.83 10.27
N ASP A 62 -27.10 -6.17 10.35
CA ASP A 62 -28.39 -6.75 9.95
C ASP A 62 -28.42 -7.10 8.46
N GLN A 63 -27.86 -6.24 7.61
CA GLN A 63 -27.73 -6.49 6.17
C GLN A 63 -26.79 -7.68 5.88
N LEU A 64 -25.64 -7.76 6.54
CA LEU A 64 -24.72 -8.90 6.38
C LEU A 64 -25.36 -10.22 6.83
N ILE A 65 -26.06 -10.23 7.98
CA ILE A 65 -26.75 -11.41 8.47
C ILE A 65 -27.81 -11.87 7.45
N ALA A 66 -28.63 -10.94 6.97
CA ALA A 66 -29.72 -11.25 6.03
C ALA A 66 -29.20 -11.71 4.66
N ARG A 67 -28.19 -11.01 4.09
CA ARG A 67 -27.70 -11.30 2.74
C ARG A 67 -26.81 -12.55 2.65
N CYS A 68 -26.12 -12.90 3.73
CA CYS A 68 -25.19 -14.02 3.78
C CYS A 68 -25.71 -15.23 4.56
N ASP A 69 -27.00 -15.21 4.94
CA ASP A 69 -27.65 -16.28 5.73
C ASP A 69 -26.81 -16.67 6.95
N LEU A 70 -26.47 -15.68 7.76
CA LEU A 70 -25.63 -15.88 8.94
C LEU A 70 -26.51 -16.10 10.19
N PRO A 71 -26.11 -16.97 11.11
CA PRO A 71 -26.80 -17.14 12.40
C PRO A 71 -26.56 -15.94 13.36
N GLY A 72 -25.85 -14.93 12.93
CA GLY A 72 -25.38 -13.77 13.68
C GLY A 72 -23.89 -13.55 13.49
N ILE A 73 -23.31 -12.64 14.25
CA ILE A 73 -21.85 -12.39 14.30
C ILE A 73 -21.33 -12.51 15.73
N LEU A 74 -20.00 -12.64 15.86
CA LEU A 74 -19.25 -12.51 17.12
C LEU A 74 -18.29 -11.32 17.05
N GLY A 75 -17.83 -10.86 18.19
CA GLY A 75 -16.86 -9.75 18.31
C GLY A 75 -17.52 -8.38 18.33
N ASN A 76 -17.67 -7.73 17.18
CA ASN A 76 -18.20 -6.37 17.03
C ASN A 76 -17.48 -5.36 17.94
N LYS A 77 -16.14 -5.40 17.91
CA LYS A 77 -15.25 -4.56 18.73
C LYS A 77 -13.88 -4.36 18.08
N HIS A 78 -13.12 -3.40 18.61
CA HIS A 78 -11.69 -3.28 18.31
C HIS A 78 -10.92 -4.42 18.97
N ALA A 79 -10.06 -5.10 18.20
CA ALA A 79 -9.22 -6.17 18.73
C ALA A 79 -8.01 -6.48 17.87
N SER A 80 -7.01 -7.13 18.49
CA SER A 80 -5.96 -7.86 17.76
C SER A 80 -6.53 -9.15 17.18
N GLY A 81 -6.21 -9.43 15.90
CA GLY A 81 -6.73 -10.63 15.24
C GLY A 81 -6.31 -11.95 15.88
N THR A 82 -5.17 -12.00 16.56
CA THR A 82 -4.71 -13.20 17.28
C THR A 82 -5.50 -13.39 18.57
N GLU A 83 -5.68 -12.30 19.33
CA GLU A 83 -6.40 -12.34 20.61
C GLU A 83 -7.89 -12.66 20.42
N ILE A 84 -8.55 -12.04 19.44
CA ILE A 84 -9.98 -12.25 19.25
C ILE A 84 -10.29 -13.65 18.71
N ILE A 85 -9.38 -14.25 17.93
CA ILE A 85 -9.51 -15.64 17.48
C ILE A 85 -9.35 -16.59 18.68
N ALA A 86 -8.40 -16.35 19.57
CA ALA A 86 -8.24 -17.14 20.79
C ALA A 86 -9.46 -17.03 21.72
N GLU A 87 -10.04 -15.81 21.83
CA GLU A 87 -11.21 -15.53 22.66
C GLU A 87 -12.50 -16.18 22.13
N LEU A 88 -12.76 -16.06 20.83
CA LEU A 88 -14.07 -16.36 20.23
C LEU A 88 -14.07 -17.55 19.27
N GLY A 89 -12.91 -18.14 18.96
CA GLY A 89 -12.78 -19.21 17.97
C GLY A 89 -13.60 -20.47 18.31
N ALA A 90 -13.62 -20.88 19.58
CA ALA A 90 -14.42 -22.02 20.03
C ALA A 90 -15.93 -21.75 19.91
N GLU A 91 -16.39 -20.53 20.23
CA GLU A 91 -17.79 -20.15 20.05
C GLU A 91 -18.14 -20.06 18.57
N HIS A 92 -17.25 -19.52 17.74
CA HIS A 92 -17.40 -19.50 16.28
C HIS A 92 -17.64 -20.90 15.71
N ILE A 93 -16.80 -21.88 16.07
CA ILE A 93 -16.94 -23.28 15.62
C ILE A 93 -18.29 -23.85 16.05
N ARG A 94 -18.69 -23.64 17.30
CA ARG A 94 -19.94 -24.16 17.85
C ARG A 94 -21.20 -23.55 17.23
N THR A 95 -21.16 -22.24 16.88
CA THR A 95 -22.36 -21.48 16.48
C THR A 95 -22.44 -21.20 14.99
N GLY A 96 -21.33 -21.33 14.25
CA GLY A 96 -21.21 -20.93 12.84
C GLY A 96 -21.24 -19.40 12.63
N LYS A 97 -21.20 -18.58 13.70
CA LYS A 97 -21.17 -17.13 13.60
C LYS A 97 -19.76 -16.65 13.26
N PRO A 98 -19.51 -15.88 12.18
CA PRO A 98 -18.20 -15.33 11.89
C PRO A 98 -17.78 -14.30 12.95
N ILE A 99 -16.47 -14.14 13.17
CA ILE A 99 -15.90 -13.17 14.10
C ILE A 99 -15.61 -11.88 13.34
N CYS A 100 -16.43 -10.84 13.55
CA CYS A 100 -16.27 -9.53 12.93
C CYS A 100 -15.61 -8.56 13.92
N TYR A 101 -14.54 -7.90 13.51
CA TYR A 101 -13.79 -6.98 14.36
C TYR A 101 -13.07 -5.91 13.53
N THR A 102 -12.57 -4.87 14.18
CA THR A 102 -11.78 -3.82 13.56
C THR A 102 -10.52 -3.52 14.37
N SER A 103 -9.70 -2.60 13.87
CA SER A 103 -8.52 -2.04 14.54
C SER A 103 -8.53 -0.53 14.41
N ALA A 104 -7.40 0.13 14.71
CA ALA A 104 -7.26 1.57 14.52
C ALA A 104 -7.26 2.00 13.04
N ASP A 105 -7.07 1.06 12.11
CA ASP A 105 -7.11 1.32 10.68
C ASP A 105 -8.56 1.42 10.15
N SER A 106 -8.69 1.97 8.93
CA SER A 106 -9.94 1.93 8.17
C SER A 106 -10.21 0.54 7.61
N VAL A 107 -10.69 -0.38 8.44
CA VAL A 107 -10.79 -1.79 8.08
C VAL A 107 -11.96 -2.51 8.75
N PHE A 108 -12.61 -3.42 8.01
CA PHE A 108 -13.54 -4.40 8.52
C PHE A 108 -12.92 -5.80 8.38
N GLN A 109 -12.72 -6.52 9.47
CA GLN A 109 -12.05 -7.80 9.46
C GLN A 109 -12.99 -8.92 9.85
N ILE A 110 -12.95 -10.04 9.12
CA ILE A 110 -13.76 -11.22 9.37
C ILE A 110 -12.84 -12.42 9.56
N ALA A 111 -12.82 -12.98 10.77
CA ALA A 111 -12.13 -14.23 11.04
C ALA A 111 -13.13 -15.39 11.06
N ALA A 112 -12.74 -16.51 10.41
CA ALA A 112 -13.51 -17.73 10.40
C ALA A 112 -12.59 -18.95 10.25
N HIS A 113 -13.03 -20.08 10.81
CA HIS A 113 -12.31 -21.37 10.72
C HIS A 113 -12.47 -21.96 9.32
N GLU A 114 -11.36 -22.34 8.67
CA GLU A 114 -11.40 -22.77 7.27
C GLU A 114 -12.27 -24.02 7.03
N GLU A 115 -12.23 -24.99 7.94
CA GLU A 115 -12.96 -26.24 7.78
C GLU A 115 -14.40 -26.15 8.28
N HIS A 116 -14.64 -25.51 9.44
CA HIS A 116 -15.97 -25.44 10.04
C HIS A 116 -16.89 -24.39 9.38
N PHE A 117 -16.34 -23.28 8.95
CA PHE A 117 -17.11 -22.23 8.26
C PHE A 117 -17.01 -22.36 6.74
N GLY A 118 -15.86 -22.78 6.24
CA GLY A 118 -15.53 -22.87 4.84
C GLY A 118 -14.76 -21.63 4.33
N LEU A 119 -13.59 -21.88 3.73
CA LEU A 119 -12.74 -20.81 3.22
C LEU A 119 -13.43 -19.99 2.13
N GLN A 120 -14.09 -20.64 1.17
CA GLN A 120 -14.81 -19.95 0.10
C GLN A 120 -15.98 -19.13 0.66
N ARG A 121 -16.73 -19.65 1.62
CA ARG A 121 -17.82 -18.93 2.29
C ARG A 121 -17.31 -17.67 3.00
N LEU A 122 -16.11 -17.74 3.61
CA LEU A 122 -15.47 -16.55 4.20
C LEU A 122 -15.15 -15.50 3.13
N TYR A 123 -14.63 -15.91 1.97
CA TYR A 123 -14.33 -14.98 0.89
C TYR A 123 -15.59 -14.35 0.30
N ASP A 124 -16.65 -15.11 0.13
CA ASP A 124 -17.94 -14.62 -0.35
C ASP A 124 -18.54 -13.61 0.64
N LEU A 125 -18.49 -13.93 1.94
CA LEU A 125 -18.90 -13.01 3.01
C LEU A 125 -18.08 -11.71 3.00
N CYS A 126 -16.76 -11.78 2.84
CA CYS A 126 -15.92 -10.59 2.74
C CYS A 126 -16.23 -9.77 1.49
N THR A 127 -16.57 -10.40 0.38
CA THR A 127 -16.98 -9.70 -0.85
C THR A 127 -18.30 -8.94 -0.66
N MET A 128 -19.26 -9.54 0.01
CA MET A 128 -20.54 -8.89 0.36
C MET A 128 -20.32 -7.75 1.37
N ALA A 129 -19.50 -8.00 2.40
CA ALA A 129 -19.16 -6.98 3.39
C ALA A 129 -18.48 -5.76 2.73
N LYS A 130 -17.61 -5.99 1.73
CA LYS A 130 -16.94 -4.90 1.00
C LYS A 130 -17.93 -3.97 0.31
N GLN A 131 -18.98 -4.52 -0.32
CA GLN A 131 -20.02 -3.72 -0.95
C GLN A 131 -20.77 -2.83 0.05
N GLU A 132 -21.02 -3.34 1.26
CA GLU A 132 -21.73 -2.58 2.30
C GLU A 132 -20.85 -1.49 2.93
N VAL A 133 -19.58 -1.80 3.23
CA VAL A 133 -18.68 -0.84 3.89
C VAL A 133 -18.09 0.21 2.94
N ASP A 134 -18.21 0.04 1.62
CA ASP A 134 -17.83 1.08 0.65
C ASP A 134 -18.62 2.37 0.84
N ALA A 135 -19.92 2.26 1.17
CA ALA A 135 -20.76 3.42 1.49
C ALA A 135 -20.31 4.16 2.77
N LEU A 136 -19.51 3.51 3.61
CA LEU A 136 -18.93 4.08 4.83
C LEU A 136 -17.50 4.57 4.63
N ASN A 137 -16.96 4.56 3.41
CA ASN A 137 -15.57 4.88 3.07
C ASN A 137 -14.54 4.00 3.83
N ILE A 138 -14.87 2.76 4.15
CA ILE A 138 -13.92 1.85 4.79
C ILE A 138 -12.96 1.30 3.73
N ALA A 139 -11.67 1.55 3.92
CA ALA A 139 -10.64 1.28 2.93
C ALA A 139 -10.48 -0.21 2.58
N ARG A 140 -10.70 -1.13 3.53
CA ARG A 140 -10.44 -2.56 3.33
C ARG A 140 -11.41 -3.45 4.08
N VAL A 141 -11.73 -4.61 3.46
CA VAL A 141 -12.25 -5.79 4.16
C VAL A 141 -11.20 -6.88 4.13
N ILE A 142 -10.94 -7.53 5.25
CA ILE A 142 -9.91 -8.56 5.37
C ILE A 142 -10.51 -9.88 5.80
N ALA A 143 -10.36 -10.91 4.97
CA ALA A 143 -10.57 -12.30 5.35
C ALA A 143 -9.40 -12.79 6.20
N ARG A 144 -9.67 -13.27 7.40
CA ARG A 144 -8.70 -13.80 8.37
C ARG A 144 -8.99 -15.27 8.68
N PRO A 145 -8.73 -16.19 7.76
CA PRO A 145 -8.94 -17.60 7.99
C PRO A 145 -7.97 -18.13 9.05
N PHE A 146 -8.46 -19.10 9.84
CA PHE A 146 -7.66 -19.77 10.85
C PHE A 146 -8.02 -21.27 10.94
N LEU A 147 -7.13 -22.05 11.55
CA LEU A 147 -7.29 -23.48 11.88
C LEU A 147 -6.93 -23.70 13.35
N GLY A 148 -7.25 -24.88 13.86
CA GLY A 148 -7.01 -25.31 15.23
C GLY A 148 -8.30 -25.77 15.92
N GLU A 149 -8.18 -26.38 17.10
CA GLU A 149 -9.31 -26.96 17.82
C GLU A 149 -9.74 -26.13 19.04
N ASP A 150 -8.80 -25.36 19.60
CA ASP A 150 -8.98 -24.58 20.81
C ASP A 150 -8.11 -23.31 20.84
N ALA A 151 -8.27 -22.48 21.87
CA ALA A 151 -7.56 -21.22 22.02
C ALA A 151 -6.02 -21.34 22.00
N ALA A 152 -5.46 -22.48 22.39
CA ALA A 152 -4.02 -22.72 22.41
C ALA A 152 -3.47 -23.13 21.04
N THR A 153 -4.32 -23.71 20.19
CA THR A 153 -3.95 -24.27 18.90
C THR A 153 -4.41 -23.40 17.72
N PHE A 154 -5.31 -22.44 17.91
CA PHE A 154 -5.77 -21.55 16.85
C PHE A 154 -4.61 -20.77 16.23
N LYS A 155 -4.46 -20.90 14.91
CA LYS A 155 -3.43 -20.19 14.11
C LYS A 155 -4.04 -19.67 12.82
N ARG A 156 -3.74 -18.42 12.51
CA ARG A 156 -4.08 -17.83 11.21
C ARG A 156 -3.32 -18.55 10.10
N THR A 157 -4.01 -18.81 9.00
CA THR A 157 -3.41 -19.45 7.83
C THR A 157 -2.84 -18.43 6.85
N ALA A 158 -2.15 -18.92 5.83
CA ALA A 158 -1.65 -18.10 4.73
C ALA A 158 -2.76 -17.62 3.76
N ASN A 159 -3.97 -18.16 3.89
CA ASN A 159 -5.12 -17.87 3.02
C ASN A 159 -5.83 -16.53 3.36
N ARG A 160 -5.09 -15.60 3.98
CA ARG A 160 -5.56 -14.23 4.14
C ARG A 160 -5.84 -13.60 2.78
N LYS A 161 -6.98 -12.88 2.69
CA LYS A 161 -7.33 -12.12 1.50
C LYS A 161 -7.78 -10.72 1.90
N ASP A 162 -7.18 -9.71 1.31
CA ASP A 162 -7.54 -8.31 1.49
C ASP A 162 -8.35 -7.84 0.27
N LEU A 163 -9.54 -7.31 0.53
CA LEU A 163 -10.38 -6.66 -0.46
C LEU A 163 -10.25 -5.16 -0.24
N THR A 164 -9.43 -4.52 -1.05
CA THR A 164 -9.12 -3.09 -0.96
C THR A 164 -10.05 -2.30 -1.89
N THR A 165 -10.45 -1.10 -1.48
CA THR A 165 -11.12 -0.14 -2.36
C THR A 165 -10.17 0.21 -3.50
N PRO A 166 -10.57 0.07 -4.77
CA PRO A 166 -9.76 0.54 -5.88
C PRO A 166 -9.74 2.08 -5.92
N PRO A 167 -8.79 2.71 -6.62
CA PRO A 167 -8.80 4.15 -6.83
C PRO A 167 -10.15 4.63 -7.37
N PRO A 168 -10.75 5.70 -6.80
CA PRO A 168 -12.08 6.18 -7.20
C PRO A 168 -12.11 6.91 -8.54
N GLY A 169 -10.96 7.20 -9.11
CA GLY A 169 -10.79 7.90 -10.38
C GLY A 169 -9.75 7.22 -11.27
N GLU A 170 -9.52 7.80 -12.44
CA GLU A 170 -8.50 7.37 -13.38
C GLU A 170 -7.11 7.72 -12.84
N THR A 171 -6.18 6.78 -12.93
CA THR A 171 -4.78 6.93 -12.52
C THR A 171 -3.84 6.85 -13.73
N LEU A 172 -2.56 7.18 -13.51
CA LEU A 172 -1.48 6.93 -14.48
C LEU A 172 -1.49 5.49 -14.99
N LEU A 173 -1.77 4.52 -14.11
CA LEU A 173 -1.77 3.10 -14.45
C LEU A 173 -2.88 2.76 -15.45
N ASP A 174 -4.10 3.27 -15.19
CA ASP A 174 -5.23 3.09 -16.11
C ASP A 174 -4.92 3.70 -17.48
N ARG A 175 -4.33 4.89 -17.47
CA ARG A 175 -4.03 5.65 -18.69
C ARG A 175 -2.97 4.96 -19.54
N LEU A 176 -1.92 4.44 -18.92
CA LEU A 176 -0.88 3.68 -19.61
C LEU A 176 -1.44 2.40 -20.25
N LEU A 177 -2.28 1.66 -19.55
CA LEU A 177 -2.95 0.48 -20.12
C LEU A 177 -3.87 0.84 -21.28
N ALA A 178 -4.64 1.92 -21.15
CA ALA A 178 -5.53 2.39 -22.23
C ALA A 178 -4.77 2.81 -23.49
N ASP A 179 -3.52 3.27 -23.33
CA ASP A 179 -2.61 3.62 -24.44
C ASP A 179 -1.83 2.41 -24.98
N GLY A 180 -2.13 1.20 -24.51
CA GLY A 180 -1.51 -0.05 -24.97
C GLY A 180 -0.18 -0.38 -24.30
N GLY A 181 0.21 0.35 -23.26
CA GLY A 181 1.41 0.08 -22.46
C GLY A 181 1.22 -1.04 -21.44
N GLU A 182 2.29 -1.35 -20.71
CA GLU A 182 2.30 -2.39 -19.67
C GLU A 182 2.57 -1.80 -18.29
N VAL A 183 1.85 -2.27 -17.26
CA VAL A 183 2.10 -1.94 -15.85
C VAL A 183 2.49 -3.21 -15.10
N VAL A 184 3.75 -3.28 -14.67
CA VAL A 184 4.29 -4.36 -13.85
C VAL A 184 4.31 -3.92 -12.40
N SER A 185 3.48 -4.53 -11.60
CA SER A 185 3.40 -4.33 -10.15
C SER A 185 4.39 -5.26 -9.44
N VAL A 186 5.28 -4.71 -8.62
CA VAL A 186 6.23 -5.48 -7.80
C VAL A 186 5.95 -5.20 -6.32
N GLY A 187 5.80 -6.25 -5.52
CA GLY A 187 5.43 -6.16 -4.11
C GLY A 187 3.93 -5.97 -3.91
N LYS A 188 3.52 -4.97 -3.13
CA LYS A 188 2.11 -4.72 -2.76
C LYS A 188 1.35 -3.80 -3.72
N ILE A 189 1.97 -3.28 -4.76
CA ILE A 189 1.34 -2.30 -5.67
C ILE A 189 -0.01 -2.81 -6.21
N GLY A 190 -0.08 -4.07 -6.67
CA GLY A 190 -1.33 -4.65 -7.16
C GLY A 190 -2.45 -4.62 -6.12
N ASP A 191 -2.13 -4.99 -4.88
CA ASP A 191 -3.10 -4.98 -3.77
C ASP A 191 -3.52 -3.54 -3.40
N ILE A 192 -2.60 -2.57 -3.44
CA ILE A 192 -2.85 -1.15 -3.14
C ILE A 192 -3.81 -0.52 -4.17
N PHE A 193 -3.70 -0.89 -5.43
CA PHE A 193 -4.59 -0.40 -6.49
C PHE A 193 -5.82 -1.29 -6.73
N GLY A 194 -6.07 -2.29 -5.85
CA GLY A 194 -7.18 -3.24 -6.04
C GLY A 194 -7.09 -3.98 -7.39
N HIS A 195 -5.88 -4.21 -7.88
CA HIS A 195 -5.53 -4.77 -9.19
C HIS A 195 -6.03 -3.96 -10.40
N ARG A 196 -6.55 -2.76 -10.19
CA ARG A 196 -6.95 -1.86 -11.27
C ARG A 196 -5.71 -1.23 -11.91
N GLY A 197 -5.68 -1.18 -13.24
CA GLY A 197 -4.57 -0.59 -13.98
C GLY A 197 -3.27 -1.43 -13.96
N ILE A 198 -3.34 -2.73 -13.64
CA ILE A 198 -2.18 -3.63 -13.50
C ILE A 198 -2.21 -4.71 -14.57
N SER A 199 -1.13 -4.86 -15.34
CA SER A 199 -0.97 -5.96 -16.30
C SER A 199 -0.58 -7.26 -15.62
N ARG A 200 0.39 -7.21 -14.69
CA ARG A 200 0.86 -8.38 -13.93
C ARG A 200 1.44 -7.97 -12.59
N THR A 201 1.37 -8.89 -11.62
CA THR A 201 1.86 -8.68 -10.26
C THR A 201 2.92 -9.72 -9.90
N LEU A 202 4.05 -9.26 -9.40
CA LEU A 202 5.17 -10.06 -8.93
C LEU A 202 5.35 -9.81 -7.43
N LYS A 203 5.46 -10.86 -6.63
CA LYS A 203 5.61 -10.78 -5.17
C LYS A 203 6.95 -11.38 -4.76
N ALA A 204 7.53 -10.84 -3.70
CA ALA A 204 8.74 -11.38 -3.06
C ALA A 204 8.66 -11.18 -1.54
N ALA A 205 9.57 -11.81 -0.81
CA ALA A 205 9.47 -11.95 0.63
C ALA A 205 9.89 -10.68 1.40
N ASP A 206 10.90 -9.97 0.90
CA ASP A 206 11.56 -8.83 1.56
C ASP A 206 12.12 -7.84 0.53
N ASN A 207 12.69 -6.73 1.01
CA ASN A 207 13.23 -5.69 0.14
C ASN A 207 14.31 -6.19 -0.82
N MET A 208 15.19 -7.09 -0.39
CA MET A 208 16.28 -7.56 -1.24
C MET A 208 15.76 -8.49 -2.33
N ALA A 209 14.83 -9.36 -2.03
CA ALA A 209 14.14 -10.20 -3.01
C ALA A 209 13.26 -9.37 -3.97
N LEU A 210 12.62 -8.28 -3.49
CA LEU A 210 11.92 -7.32 -4.35
C LEU A 210 12.90 -6.60 -5.29
N PHE A 211 14.10 -6.29 -4.81
CA PHE A 211 15.13 -5.68 -5.64
C PHE A 211 15.61 -6.62 -6.75
N ASP A 212 15.74 -7.93 -6.46
CA ASP A 212 16.09 -8.95 -7.49
C ASP A 212 14.99 -9.00 -8.57
N VAL A 213 13.72 -8.97 -8.16
CA VAL A 213 12.60 -8.91 -9.12
C VAL A 213 12.64 -7.62 -9.94
N LEU A 214 12.91 -6.46 -9.31
CA LEU A 214 13.07 -5.19 -10.03
C LEU A 214 14.18 -5.27 -11.08
N LEU A 215 15.35 -5.82 -10.72
CA LEU A 215 16.46 -5.97 -11.66
C LEU A 215 16.11 -6.84 -12.86
N GLN A 216 15.45 -7.96 -12.62
CA GLN A 216 14.96 -8.84 -13.68
C GLN A 216 13.97 -8.11 -14.58
N GLN A 217 13.01 -7.39 -13.99
CA GLN A 217 12.01 -6.67 -14.77
C GLN A 217 12.59 -5.50 -15.56
N ALA A 218 13.61 -4.81 -15.04
CA ALA A 218 14.34 -3.78 -15.79
C ALA A 218 15.03 -4.32 -17.06
N GLU A 219 15.49 -5.58 -17.03
CA GLU A 219 16.06 -6.25 -18.21
C GLU A 219 14.98 -6.71 -19.21
N GLU A 220 13.84 -7.22 -18.69
CA GLU A 220 12.77 -7.84 -19.49
C GLU A 220 11.72 -6.84 -19.99
N ALA A 221 11.64 -5.65 -19.39
CA ALA A 221 10.59 -4.68 -19.72
C ALA A 221 10.61 -4.29 -21.19
N SER A 222 9.42 -4.28 -21.77
CA SER A 222 9.17 -3.72 -23.09
C SER A 222 9.27 -2.19 -23.09
N GLU A 223 9.42 -1.59 -24.26
CA GLU A 223 9.17 -0.15 -24.41
C GLU A 223 7.73 0.17 -23.98
N HIS A 224 7.49 1.39 -23.54
CA HIS A 224 6.16 1.86 -23.12
C HIS A 224 5.61 1.05 -21.93
N SER A 225 6.43 0.86 -20.91
CA SER A 225 6.04 0.14 -19.69
C SER A 225 6.39 0.91 -18.41
N LEU A 226 5.68 0.62 -17.33
CA LEU A 226 5.93 1.10 -15.98
C LEU A 226 6.16 -0.08 -15.05
N ILE A 227 7.34 -0.13 -14.41
CA ILE A 227 7.61 -1.04 -13.30
C ILE A 227 7.41 -0.25 -12.02
N PHE A 228 6.37 -0.57 -11.25
CA PHE A 228 6.09 0.10 -9.98
C PHE A 228 6.40 -0.86 -8.84
N THR A 229 7.39 -0.52 -8.03
CA THR A 229 7.90 -1.38 -6.94
C THR A 229 7.65 -0.74 -5.58
N ASN A 230 7.09 -1.51 -4.64
CA ASN A 230 6.91 -1.11 -3.25
C ASN A 230 7.85 -1.90 -2.34
N PHE A 231 8.85 -1.24 -1.76
CA PHE A 231 9.82 -1.81 -0.80
C PHE A 231 9.28 -1.70 0.62
N VAL A 232 8.60 -2.73 1.09
CA VAL A 232 7.70 -2.70 2.25
C VAL A 232 8.41 -2.71 3.60
N ASP A 233 9.65 -3.22 3.67
CA ASP A 233 10.33 -3.44 4.95
C ASP A 233 10.66 -2.13 5.66
N PHE A 234 10.88 -1.04 4.94
CA PHE A 234 11.12 0.28 5.53
C PHE A 234 10.01 0.68 6.49
N ASP A 235 8.76 0.49 6.05
CA ASP A 235 7.58 0.77 6.85
C ASP A 235 7.31 -0.35 7.87
N MET A 236 7.14 -1.58 7.39
CA MET A 236 6.63 -2.69 8.17
C MET A 236 7.60 -3.19 9.27
N LEU A 237 8.90 -3.28 8.95
CA LEU A 237 9.89 -3.83 9.89
C LEU A 237 10.54 -2.76 10.74
N TYR A 238 10.73 -1.54 10.22
CA TYR A 238 11.55 -0.52 10.87
C TYR A 238 10.77 0.73 11.26
N GLY A 239 9.97 1.30 10.35
CA GLY A 239 9.21 2.52 10.58
C GLY A 239 8.19 2.37 11.71
N HIS A 240 7.23 1.49 11.58
CA HIS A 240 6.22 1.21 12.61
C HIS A 240 6.80 0.69 13.93
N ARG A 241 7.94 0.01 13.88
CA ARG A 241 8.62 -0.52 15.07
C ARG A 241 9.58 0.46 15.72
N ARG A 242 9.75 1.64 15.11
CA ARG A 242 10.67 2.70 15.60
C ARG A 242 12.12 2.19 15.74
N ASP A 243 12.51 1.27 14.86
CA ASP A 243 13.86 0.76 14.75
C ASP A 243 14.72 1.64 13.86
N VAL A 244 15.30 2.68 14.44
CA VAL A 244 16.16 3.66 13.75
C VAL A 244 17.38 2.99 13.11
N ALA A 245 18.01 2.07 13.84
CA ALA A 245 19.20 1.39 13.34
C ALA A 245 18.89 0.45 12.18
N GLY A 246 17.82 -0.33 12.28
CA GLY A 246 17.32 -1.20 11.22
C GLY A 246 16.92 -0.41 9.97
N TYR A 247 16.25 0.74 10.15
CA TYR A 247 15.88 1.63 9.04
C TYR A 247 17.11 2.14 8.30
N ALA A 248 18.15 2.60 9.03
CA ALA A 248 19.39 3.07 8.46
C ALA A 248 20.13 1.95 7.71
N HIS A 249 20.20 0.74 8.27
CA HIS A 249 20.80 -0.41 7.61
C HIS A 249 20.03 -0.81 6.33
N ALA A 250 18.70 -0.75 6.34
CA ALA A 250 17.90 -1.03 5.17
C ALA A 250 18.14 -0.02 4.03
N LEU A 251 18.30 1.28 4.37
CA LEU A 251 18.70 2.31 3.40
C LEU A 251 20.08 2.03 2.81
N GLN A 252 21.07 1.69 3.65
CA GLN A 252 22.41 1.33 3.20
C GLN A 252 22.42 0.10 2.29
N ALA A 253 21.64 -0.93 2.64
CA ALA A 253 21.51 -2.13 1.81
C ALA A 253 20.87 -1.84 0.45
N PHE A 254 19.86 -0.98 0.43
CA PHE A 254 19.22 -0.52 -0.80
C PHE A 254 20.20 0.30 -1.67
N ASP A 255 20.89 1.28 -1.07
CA ASP A 255 21.86 2.14 -1.74
C ASP A 255 23.00 1.34 -2.35
N ALA A 256 23.53 0.33 -1.64
CA ALA A 256 24.59 -0.54 -2.12
C ALA A 256 24.21 -1.32 -3.40
N ARG A 257 22.93 -1.53 -3.65
CA ARG A 257 22.42 -2.22 -4.84
C ARG A 257 22.02 -1.28 -6.00
N LEU A 258 21.91 0.03 -5.74
CA LEU A 258 21.57 1.01 -6.79
C LEU A 258 22.49 0.95 -8.02
N PRO A 259 23.82 0.77 -7.92
CA PRO A 259 24.68 0.63 -9.09
C PRO A 259 24.30 -0.55 -10.01
N GLU A 260 23.78 -1.66 -9.46
CA GLU A 260 23.29 -2.79 -10.24
C GLU A 260 22.08 -2.36 -11.09
N PHE A 261 21.13 -1.61 -10.50
CA PHE A 261 19.96 -1.10 -11.20
C PHE A 261 20.34 -0.04 -12.25
N LEU A 262 21.19 0.92 -11.88
CA LEU A 262 21.65 1.97 -12.79
C LEU A 262 22.31 1.40 -14.05
N SER A 263 23.04 0.29 -13.93
CA SER A 263 23.69 -0.38 -15.07
C SER A 263 22.72 -1.03 -16.06
N ARG A 264 21.44 -1.20 -15.69
CA ARG A 264 20.40 -1.81 -16.52
C ARG A 264 19.53 -0.78 -17.24
N LEU A 265 19.59 0.48 -16.84
CA LEU A 265 18.84 1.54 -17.50
C LEU A 265 19.34 1.75 -18.92
N ARG A 266 18.41 1.79 -19.85
CA ARG A 266 18.64 1.99 -21.29
C ARG A 266 18.44 3.45 -21.67
N PRO A 267 19.01 3.92 -22.80
CA PRO A 267 18.65 5.24 -23.33
C PRO A 267 17.13 5.38 -23.48
N GLY A 268 16.57 6.42 -22.86
CA GLY A 268 15.13 6.65 -22.83
C GLY A 268 14.45 6.15 -21.56
N ASP A 269 15.08 5.37 -20.71
CA ASP A 269 14.49 4.98 -19.43
C ASP A 269 14.54 6.13 -18.42
N LEU A 270 13.46 6.29 -17.66
CA LEU A 270 13.33 7.22 -16.54
C LEU A 270 13.05 6.42 -15.27
N ALA A 271 13.85 6.65 -14.23
CA ALA A 271 13.63 6.06 -12.91
C ALA A 271 13.27 7.14 -11.89
N LEU A 272 12.39 6.80 -10.95
CA LEU A 272 11.98 7.61 -9.82
C LEU A 272 12.18 6.84 -8.52
N ILE A 273 12.82 7.46 -7.53
CA ILE A 273 12.80 7.02 -6.13
C ILE A 273 12.03 8.05 -5.32
N THR A 274 11.03 7.57 -4.57
CA THR A 274 10.20 8.38 -3.69
C THR A 274 9.69 7.55 -2.52
N ALA A 275 8.82 8.11 -1.70
CA ALA A 275 8.03 7.40 -0.69
C ALA A 275 6.55 7.77 -0.85
N ASP A 276 5.66 6.85 -0.44
CA ASP A 276 4.21 7.04 -0.44
C ASP A 276 3.71 7.85 0.77
N HIS A 277 4.45 7.87 1.86
CA HIS A 277 4.21 8.64 3.08
C HIS A 277 5.49 8.72 3.91
N GLY A 278 5.47 9.49 4.99
CA GLY A 278 6.50 9.45 6.02
C GLY A 278 6.27 8.29 6.99
N CYS A 279 7.35 7.69 7.48
CA CYS A 279 7.33 6.77 8.60
C CYS A 279 8.61 6.94 9.43
N ASP A 280 8.74 8.13 10.06
CA ASP A 280 9.93 8.52 10.84
C ASP A 280 10.12 7.59 12.05
N PRO A 281 11.17 6.78 12.09
CA PRO A 281 11.41 5.86 13.19
C PRO A 281 11.82 6.56 14.49
N THR A 282 12.06 7.87 14.46
CA THR A 282 12.35 8.69 15.67
C THR A 282 11.10 9.35 16.24
N PHE A 283 9.98 9.31 15.52
CA PHE A 283 8.74 9.95 15.95
C PHE A 283 8.00 9.08 17.00
N ARG A 284 7.20 9.72 17.85
CA ARG A 284 6.39 9.02 18.87
C ARG A 284 5.28 8.16 18.25
N GLY A 285 4.86 7.13 18.98
CA GLY A 285 3.78 6.23 18.52
C GLY A 285 4.25 5.25 17.45
N THR A 286 3.33 4.58 16.77
CA THR A 286 3.58 3.55 15.76
C THR A 286 2.91 3.85 14.43
N ASP A 287 2.34 5.04 14.27
CA ASP A 287 1.61 5.44 13.06
C ASP A 287 2.56 6.06 12.02
N HIS A 288 2.11 6.18 10.78
CA HIS A 288 2.80 6.95 9.75
C HIS A 288 2.94 8.41 10.16
N THR A 289 3.95 9.08 9.63
CA THR A 289 4.19 10.49 9.84
C THR A 289 3.93 11.27 8.54
N ARG A 290 3.67 12.59 8.66
CA ARG A 290 3.45 13.44 7.49
C ARG A 290 4.69 14.27 7.22
N GLU A 291 5.64 13.64 6.55
CA GLU A 291 6.89 14.24 6.12
C GLU A 291 6.80 14.68 4.65
N HIS A 292 7.69 15.57 4.22
CA HIS A 292 7.99 15.66 2.81
C HIS A 292 8.73 14.39 2.37
N VAL A 293 8.34 13.85 1.21
CA VAL A 293 9.02 12.70 0.63
C VAL A 293 10.08 13.13 -0.38
N PRO A 294 11.15 12.36 -0.58
CA PRO A 294 12.14 12.63 -1.62
C PRO A 294 11.52 12.45 -3.01
N VAL A 295 11.98 13.25 -3.96
CA VAL A 295 11.67 13.12 -5.39
C VAL A 295 12.98 13.07 -6.14
N LEU A 296 13.41 11.88 -6.56
CA LEU A 296 14.69 11.66 -7.20
C LEU A 296 14.45 11.02 -8.57
N PHE A 297 14.55 11.83 -9.64
CA PHE A 297 14.50 11.34 -11.00
C PHE A 297 15.90 11.15 -11.55
N PHE A 298 16.14 10.02 -12.21
CA PHE A 298 17.42 9.70 -12.83
C PHE A 298 17.25 8.74 -14.00
N GLY A 299 18.27 8.64 -14.81
CA GLY A 299 18.29 7.80 -16.00
C GLY A 299 19.17 8.40 -17.08
N PRO A 300 19.48 7.65 -18.15
CA PRO A 300 20.20 8.18 -19.29
C PRO A 300 19.46 9.36 -19.94
N GLY A 301 20.05 10.56 -19.86
CA GLY A 301 19.41 11.78 -20.37
C GLY A 301 18.82 12.70 -19.30
N VAL A 302 18.72 12.26 -18.04
CA VAL A 302 18.32 13.13 -16.93
C VAL A 302 19.55 13.84 -16.39
N GLY A 303 19.58 15.16 -16.47
CA GLY A 303 20.68 15.98 -15.94
C GLY A 303 20.51 16.31 -14.46
N GLY A 304 21.62 16.67 -13.81
CA GLY A 304 21.61 17.18 -12.44
C GLY A 304 20.90 18.52 -12.32
N GLN A 305 19.70 18.55 -11.71
CA GLN A 305 18.94 19.78 -11.46
C GLN A 305 18.14 19.71 -10.17
N ALA A 306 18.02 20.86 -9.49
CA ALA A 306 17.17 20.99 -8.33
C ALA A 306 15.71 21.27 -8.76
N LEU A 307 14.79 20.38 -8.36
CA LEU A 307 13.35 20.52 -8.63
C LEU A 307 12.64 21.41 -7.58
N GLY A 308 13.32 21.67 -6.45
CA GLY A 308 12.74 22.39 -5.31
C GLY A 308 11.67 21.59 -4.57
N GLY A 309 10.77 22.29 -3.89
CA GLY A 309 9.62 21.72 -3.20
C GLY A 309 8.42 21.62 -4.14
N ARG A 310 7.83 20.43 -4.22
CA ARG A 310 6.59 20.16 -4.96
C ARG A 310 5.41 20.14 -4.00
N ASN A 311 4.27 20.66 -4.43
CA ASN A 311 3.09 20.79 -3.58
C ASN A 311 2.18 19.54 -3.61
N SER A 312 2.48 18.56 -4.47
CA SER A 312 1.72 17.33 -4.60
C SER A 312 2.60 16.19 -5.07
N PHE A 313 2.29 14.96 -4.61
CA PHE A 313 2.87 13.74 -5.18
C PHE A 313 2.39 13.50 -6.62
N ALA A 314 1.25 14.07 -7.01
CA ALA A 314 0.72 13.96 -8.37
C ALA A 314 1.67 14.52 -9.45
N ASP A 315 2.59 15.43 -9.08
CA ASP A 315 3.62 15.95 -9.98
C ASP A 315 4.55 14.83 -10.49
N MET A 316 4.78 13.81 -9.66
CA MET A 316 5.56 12.63 -10.04
C MET A 316 4.83 11.82 -11.11
N GLY A 317 3.55 11.55 -10.91
CA GLY A 317 2.71 10.86 -11.90
C GLY A 317 2.61 11.62 -13.22
N GLN A 318 2.43 12.94 -13.14
CA GLN A 318 2.38 13.80 -14.33
C GLN A 318 3.71 13.79 -15.07
N THR A 319 4.84 13.76 -14.36
CA THR A 319 6.18 13.65 -14.98
C THR A 319 6.34 12.32 -15.71
N ILE A 320 5.93 11.21 -15.09
CA ILE A 320 5.96 9.90 -15.74
C ILE A 320 5.01 9.85 -16.96
N ALA A 321 3.81 10.41 -16.84
CA ALA A 321 2.86 10.49 -17.95
C ALA A 321 3.44 11.27 -19.15
N ALA A 322 4.06 12.41 -18.87
CA ALA A 322 4.73 13.23 -19.90
C ALA A 322 5.88 12.47 -20.57
N HIS A 323 6.71 11.78 -19.76
CA HIS A 323 7.82 10.96 -20.25
C HIS A 323 7.35 9.82 -21.16
N LEU A 324 6.25 9.16 -20.82
CA LEU A 324 5.64 8.09 -21.61
C LEU A 324 4.81 8.60 -22.80
N GLY A 325 4.72 9.92 -23.01
CA GLY A 325 3.93 10.51 -24.09
C GLY A 325 2.42 10.39 -23.91
N LEU A 326 1.95 10.12 -22.70
CA LEU A 326 0.53 10.00 -22.37
C LEU A 326 -0.15 11.37 -22.31
N ALA A 327 -1.46 11.40 -22.52
CA ALA A 327 -2.25 12.59 -22.26
C ALA A 327 -2.12 13.03 -20.79
N PRO A 328 -2.16 14.34 -20.48
CA PRO A 328 -2.02 14.83 -19.11
C PRO A 328 -3.01 14.21 -18.14
N LEU A 329 -2.56 13.91 -16.92
CA LEU A 329 -3.41 13.49 -15.82
C LEU A 329 -4.28 14.65 -15.33
N ALA A 330 -5.30 14.35 -14.52
CA ALA A 330 -6.18 15.37 -13.95
C ALA A 330 -5.50 16.30 -12.93
N HIS A 331 -4.43 15.81 -12.30
CA HIS A 331 -3.68 16.51 -11.26
C HIS A 331 -2.19 16.40 -11.51
N GLY A 332 -1.44 17.36 -10.94
CA GLY A 332 0.01 17.43 -11.00
C GLY A 332 0.56 18.23 -12.18
N GLU A 333 1.79 18.65 -12.05
CA GLU A 333 2.59 19.35 -13.06
C GLU A 333 3.90 18.61 -13.27
N ALA A 334 4.29 18.39 -14.53
CA ALA A 334 5.55 17.69 -14.83
C ALA A 334 6.75 18.47 -14.27
N CYS A 335 7.71 17.75 -13.71
CA CYS A 335 8.91 18.29 -13.06
C CYS A 335 10.13 18.37 -14.01
N LEU A 336 10.11 17.58 -15.10
CA LEU A 336 11.18 17.45 -16.10
C LEU A 336 10.72 17.95 -17.46
#